data_f5ad60bd275ef5949f30940c436e2719
#
_entry.id   f5ad60bd275ef5949f30940c436e2719
#
_cell.length_a   1.000
_cell.length_b   1.000
_cell.length_c   1.000
_cell.angle_alpha   90.00
_cell.angle_beta   90.00
_cell.angle_gamma   90.00
#
_symmetry.space_group_name_H-M   'P 1'
#
loop_
_entity.id
_entity.type
_entity.pdbx_description
1 polymer ?
#
loop_
_entity_poly.entity_id
_entity_poly.type
_entity_poly.pdbx_seq_one_letter_code
_entity_poly.pdbx_strand_id
1 'polypeptide(L)'
;MISRSQFGISASQPLPDQRVLRNTPVHLLAAIYASAQPFAKFDEYLCLISAYAQSPTEQLWRLVLELILEEIHTPHLAVLQAGLLYLHKPLRGNQSALADSPFVWSFLGLLVGLATSLGLVFECRPMGLPAWEKRLRRRLWWAIYSEDKWRSLLMGRPPYIRLDEWDVTDLDDQDFVLDQALLDNQAQQAGLHFQHLSRLSRIADEAQQSLL
;
A
#
# COMPACT_ATOMS: atom_id res chain seq x y z
N MET A 1 -0.69 -1.56 4.69
CA MET A 1 0.04 -2.00 3.48
C MET A 1 1.35 -2.71 3.82
N ILE A 2 2.17 -2.14 4.69
CA ILE A 2 3.45 -2.74 5.13
C ILE A 2 3.33 -3.12 6.60
N SER A 3 3.81 -4.31 6.96
CA SER A 3 3.80 -4.82 8.35
C SER A 3 5.22 -4.89 8.89
N ARG A 4 5.42 -4.48 10.14
CA ARG A 4 6.72 -4.63 10.84
C ARG A 4 7.13 -6.10 10.91
N SER A 5 6.18 -7.01 11.17
CA SER A 5 6.44 -8.45 11.21
C SER A 5 6.94 -9.03 9.87
N GLN A 6 6.60 -8.40 8.75
CA GLN A 6 7.13 -8.78 7.43
C GLN A 6 8.66 -8.63 7.34
N PHE A 7 9.24 -7.73 8.14
CA PHE A 7 10.68 -7.46 8.20
C PHE A 7 11.36 -8.04 9.43
N GLY A 8 10.68 -8.95 10.14
CA GLY A 8 11.21 -9.56 11.36
C GLY A 8 11.32 -8.61 12.55
N ILE A 9 10.65 -7.43 12.46
CA ILE A 9 10.62 -6.47 13.58
C ILE A 9 9.64 -6.96 14.63
N SER A 10 10.15 -7.11 15.86
CA SER A 10 9.37 -7.52 17.04
C SER A 10 9.78 -6.69 18.28
N ALA A 11 9.11 -6.88 19.41
CA ALA A 11 9.48 -6.20 20.67
C ALA A 11 10.91 -6.56 21.14
N SER A 12 11.33 -7.81 20.89
CA SER A 12 12.69 -8.28 21.19
C SER A 12 13.73 -7.88 20.13
N GLN A 13 13.29 -7.56 18.92
CA GLN A 13 14.14 -7.21 17.78
C GLN A 13 13.57 -5.95 17.08
N PRO A 14 13.93 -4.74 17.58
CA PRO A 14 13.37 -3.49 17.04
C PRO A 14 13.90 -3.11 15.66
N LEU A 15 14.98 -3.75 15.21
CA LEU A 15 15.57 -3.53 13.88
C LEU A 15 15.17 -4.65 12.91
N PRO A 16 15.05 -4.36 11.62
CA PRO A 16 14.77 -5.36 10.61
C PRO A 16 15.84 -6.48 10.57
N ASP A 17 15.40 -7.71 10.37
CA ASP A 17 16.31 -8.83 10.16
C ASP A 17 17.05 -8.64 8.83
N GLN A 18 18.38 -8.68 8.86
CA GLN A 18 19.23 -8.54 7.67
C GLN A 18 18.96 -9.63 6.62
N ARG A 19 18.61 -10.84 7.04
CA ARG A 19 18.27 -11.92 6.10
C ARG A 19 16.98 -11.62 5.37
N VAL A 20 15.99 -11.11 6.08
CA VAL A 20 14.70 -10.70 5.49
C VAL A 20 14.92 -9.54 4.54
N LEU A 21 15.70 -8.52 4.92
CA LEU A 21 16.01 -7.39 4.04
C LEU A 21 16.70 -7.83 2.74
N ARG A 22 17.65 -8.76 2.80
CA ARG A 22 18.34 -9.28 1.60
C ARG A 22 17.43 -10.04 0.66
N ASN A 23 16.39 -10.67 1.19
CA ASN A 23 15.41 -11.43 0.41
C ASN A 23 14.21 -10.57 -0.03
N THR A 24 14.12 -9.34 0.46
CA THR A 24 13.03 -8.42 0.06
C THR A 24 13.34 -7.82 -1.31
N PRO A 25 12.37 -7.83 -2.25
CA PRO A 25 12.56 -7.25 -3.57
C PRO A 25 13.00 -5.78 -3.53
N VAL A 26 13.91 -5.41 -4.40
CA VAL A 26 14.54 -4.08 -4.44
C VAL A 26 13.51 -2.97 -4.64
N HIS A 27 12.51 -3.18 -5.50
CA HIS A 27 11.44 -2.20 -5.74
C HIS A 27 10.64 -1.86 -4.47
N LEU A 28 10.39 -2.87 -3.60
CA LEU A 28 9.69 -2.65 -2.35
C LEU A 28 10.57 -1.88 -1.35
N LEU A 29 11.84 -2.28 -1.20
CA LEU A 29 12.78 -1.56 -0.33
C LEU A 29 12.97 -0.12 -0.78
N ALA A 30 13.18 0.10 -2.08
CA ALA A 30 13.33 1.45 -2.65
C ALA A 30 12.07 2.30 -2.40
N ALA A 31 10.87 1.74 -2.57
CA ALA A 31 9.60 2.43 -2.31
C ALA A 31 9.45 2.81 -0.83
N ILE A 32 9.80 1.90 0.10
CA ILE A 32 9.78 2.19 1.54
C ILE A 32 10.76 3.32 1.88
N TYR A 33 12.00 3.23 1.38
CA TYR A 33 13.01 4.26 1.60
C TYR A 33 12.56 5.62 1.04
N ALA A 34 12.08 5.65 -0.20
CA ALA A 34 11.61 6.87 -0.83
C ALA A 34 10.41 7.50 -0.09
N SER A 35 9.51 6.67 0.44
CA SER A 35 8.36 7.13 1.25
C SER A 35 8.78 7.65 2.61
N ALA A 36 9.83 7.10 3.22
CA ALA A 36 10.32 7.50 4.53
C ALA A 36 11.17 8.80 4.51
N GLN A 37 11.79 9.12 3.38
CA GLN A 37 12.71 10.27 3.23
C GLN A 37 12.16 11.63 3.73
N PRO A 38 10.89 12.01 3.45
CA PRO A 38 10.36 13.28 3.96
C PRO A 38 10.31 13.36 5.49
N PHE A 39 10.32 12.21 6.17
CA PHE A 39 10.26 12.10 7.62
C PHE A 39 11.63 12.03 8.29
N ALA A 40 12.71 11.86 7.52
CA ALA A 40 14.08 11.82 8.04
C ALA A 40 14.47 13.06 8.86
N LYS A 41 13.88 14.22 8.56
CA LYS A 41 14.08 15.47 9.31
C LYS A 41 13.56 15.44 10.75
N PHE A 42 12.71 14.48 11.10
CA PHE A 42 12.16 14.33 12.45
C PHE A 42 12.95 13.32 13.30
N ASP A 43 13.92 12.64 12.72
CA ASP A 43 14.82 11.73 13.43
C ASP A 43 16.11 12.46 13.81
N GLU A 44 16.53 12.36 15.08
CA GLU A 44 17.68 13.09 15.63
C GLU A 44 19.00 12.79 14.93
N TYR A 45 19.19 11.56 14.42
CA TYR A 45 20.40 11.15 13.70
C TYR A 45 20.30 11.48 12.21
N LEU A 46 19.16 11.17 11.60
CA LEU A 46 18.97 11.36 10.17
C LEU A 46 18.85 12.83 9.78
N CYS A 47 18.36 13.70 10.66
CA CYS A 47 18.29 15.14 10.39
C CYS A 47 19.67 15.76 10.20
N LEU A 48 20.69 15.31 10.96
CA LEU A 48 22.07 15.79 10.81
C LEU A 48 22.70 15.35 9.48
N ILE A 49 22.42 14.12 9.04
CA ILE A 49 22.92 13.58 7.77
C ILE A 49 22.17 14.23 6.60
N SER A 50 20.85 14.38 6.70
CA SER A 50 20.02 14.93 5.63
C SER A 50 20.20 16.43 5.41
N ALA A 51 20.72 17.16 6.41
CA ALA A 51 21.00 18.60 6.29
C ALA A 51 22.05 18.88 5.20
N TYR A 52 22.97 17.96 4.91
CA TYR A 52 24.08 18.12 3.99
C TYR A 52 23.97 17.23 2.74
N ALA A 53 23.10 16.25 2.71
CA ALA A 53 22.95 15.34 1.59
C ALA A 53 21.60 15.54 0.89
N GLN A 54 21.65 15.84 -0.41
CA GLN A 54 20.42 15.79 -1.22
C GLN A 54 19.97 14.32 -1.33
N SER A 55 18.77 14.04 -0.82
CA SER A 55 18.19 12.71 -0.91
C SER A 55 17.90 12.34 -2.37
N PRO A 56 18.32 11.16 -2.86
CA PRO A 56 18.05 10.69 -4.21
C PRO A 56 16.61 10.22 -4.41
N THR A 57 15.64 10.81 -3.72
CA THR A 57 14.21 10.37 -3.68
C THR A 57 13.61 10.21 -5.07
N GLU A 58 13.90 11.12 -5.99
CA GLU A 58 13.39 11.04 -7.37
C GLU A 58 13.98 9.86 -8.14
N GLN A 59 15.26 9.61 -7.95
CA GLN A 59 15.94 8.46 -8.58
C GLN A 59 15.39 7.15 -8.03
N LEU A 60 15.11 7.09 -6.71
CA LEU A 60 14.47 5.94 -6.10
C LEU A 60 13.05 5.69 -6.67
N TRP A 61 12.24 6.74 -6.84
CA TRP A 61 10.91 6.59 -7.43
C TRP A 61 10.95 6.16 -8.90
N ARG A 62 11.94 6.60 -9.68
CA ARG A 62 12.16 6.12 -11.05
C ARG A 62 12.51 4.63 -11.04
N LEU A 63 13.48 4.24 -10.21
CA LEU A 63 13.87 2.84 -10.06
C LEU A 63 12.68 1.97 -9.63
N VAL A 64 11.85 2.43 -8.69
CA VAL A 64 10.63 1.72 -8.28
C VAL A 64 9.71 1.46 -9.45
N LEU A 65 9.46 2.48 -10.28
CA LEU A 65 8.58 2.32 -11.45
C LEU A 65 9.16 1.36 -12.49
N GLU A 66 10.45 1.50 -12.82
CA GLU A 66 11.15 0.64 -13.77
C GLU A 66 11.07 -0.83 -13.32
N LEU A 67 11.40 -1.12 -12.08
CA LEU A 67 11.37 -2.47 -11.53
C LEU A 67 9.93 -3.04 -11.41
N ILE A 68 8.93 -2.21 -11.09
CA ILE A 68 7.52 -2.66 -11.11
C ILE A 68 7.12 -3.11 -12.51
N LEU A 69 7.51 -2.35 -13.55
CA LEU A 69 7.18 -2.68 -14.94
C LEU A 69 7.92 -3.93 -15.44
N GLU A 70 9.14 -4.21 -14.96
CA GLU A 70 9.86 -5.45 -15.23
C GLU A 70 9.20 -6.67 -14.57
N GLU A 71 8.75 -6.53 -13.31
CA GLU A 71 8.16 -7.60 -12.51
C GLU A 71 6.69 -7.90 -12.86
N ILE A 72 6.09 -7.15 -13.75
CA ILE A 72 4.66 -7.30 -14.14
C ILE A 72 4.37 -8.68 -14.71
N HIS A 73 5.35 -9.32 -15.34
CA HIS A 73 5.20 -10.64 -15.97
C HIS A 73 5.20 -11.80 -14.94
N THR A 74 5.72 -11.56 -13.75
CA THR A 74 5.78 -12.52 -12.64
C THR A 74 5.27 -11.86 -11.35
N PRO A 75 3.99 -11.45 -11.30
CA PRO A 75 3.49 -10.62 -10.22
C PRO A 75 3.53 -11.32 -8.87
N HIS A 76 3.88 -10.58 -7.83
CA HIS A 76 3.84 -11.02 -6.44
C HIS A 76 3.39 -9.86 -5.52
N LEU A 77 3.06 -10.16 -4.26
CA LEU A 77 2.47 -9.16 -3.35
C LEU A 77 3.34 -7.92 -3.15
N ALA A 78 4.68 -8.06 -3.21
CA ALA A 78 5.59 -6.93 -3.05
C ALA A 78 5.49 -5.91 -4.19
N VAL A 79 5.13 -6.33 -5.41
CA VAL A 79 4.86 -5.41 -6.54
C VAL A 79 3.66 -4.53 -6.23
N LEU A 80 2.57 -5.12 -5.71
CA LEU A 80 1.39 -4.35 -5.29
C LEU A 80 1.69 -3.40 -4.13
N GLN A 81 2.49 -3.84 -3.15
CA GLN A 81 2.92 -2.97 -2.04
C GLN A 81 3.71 -1.77 -2.55
N ALA A 82 4.70 -2.00 -3.43
CA ALA A 82 5.51 -0.94 -4.03
C ALA A 82 4.66 -0.01 -4.91
N GLY A 83 3.74 -0.57 -5.70
CA GLY A 83 2.82 0.18 -6.55
C GLY A 83 1.89 1.10 -5.78
N LEU A 84 1.31 0.61 -4.66
CA LEU A 84 0.49 1.43 -3.77
C LEU A 84 1.30 2.56 -3.13
N LEU A 85 2.54 2.29 -2.69
CA LEU A 85 3.43 3.34 -2.21
C LEU A 85 3.76 4.37 -3.31
N TYR A 86 3.96 3.91 -4.55
CA TYR A 86 4.21 4.78 -5.69
C TYR A 86 3.03 5.70 -6.01
N LEU A 87 1.78 5.22 -5.88
CA LEU A 87 0.58 6.07 -6.02
C LEU A 87 0.53 7.21 -5.01
N HIS A 88 1.11 7.00 -3.82
CA HIS A 88 1.15 7.98 -2.72
C HIS A 88 2.46 8.77 -2.66
N LYS A 89 3.31 8.69 -3.69
CA LYS A 89 4.54 9.48 -3.71
C LYS A 89 4.25 10.97 -3.56
N PRO A 90 5.04 11.71 -2.76
CA PRO A 90 4.87 13.14 -2.61
C PRO A 90 4.98 13.85 -3.95
N LEU A 91 4.02 14.69 -4.29
CA LEU A 91 4.04 15.53 -5.47
C LEU A 91 4.99 16.71 -5.23
N ARG A 92 5.83 17.05 -6.22
CA ARG A 92 6.73 18.20 -6.17
C ARG A 92 6.02 19.45 -6.72
N GLY A 93 6.22 20.58 -6.03
CA GLY A 93 5.77 21.89 -6.48
C GLY A 93 4.25 22.10 -6.36
N ASN A 94 3.72 22.96 -7.21
CA ASN A 94 2.30 23.34 -7.24
C ASN A 94 1.36 22.28 -7.86
N GLN A 95 1.81 21.04 -8.01
CA GLN A 95 0.94 19.98 -8.49
C GLN A 95 -0.08 19.64 -7.40
N SER A 96 -1.34 19.87 -7.69
CA SER A 96 -2.43 19.45 -6.81
C SER A 96 -2.43 17.92 -6.65
N ALA A 97 -2.63 17.44 -5.43
CA ALA A 97 -2.83 16.01 -5.16
C ALA A 97 -4.05 15.44 -5.92
N LEU A 98 -4.97 16.31 -6.31
CA LEU A 98 -6.16 16.02 -7.11
C LEU A 98 -5.93 16.22 -8.61
N ALA A 99 -4.71 16.60 -9.04
CA ALA A 99 -4.43 16.75 -10.46
C ALA A 99 -4.69 15.43 -11.19
N ASP A 100 -5.69 15.45 -12.05
CA ASP A 100 -5.99 14.30 -12.91
C ASP A 100 -4.80 14.04 -13.82
N SER A 101 -4.13 12.93 -13.59
CA SER A 101 -3.05 12.45 -14.43
C SER A 101 -3.49 11.18 -15.12
N PRO A 102 -3.50 11.16 -16.48
CA PRO A 102 -3.77 9.93 -17.23
C PRO A 102 -2.87 8.78 -16.78
N PHE A 103 -1.62 9.08 -16.42
CA PHE A 103 -0.68 8.10 -15.88
C PHE A 103 -1.19 7.48 -14.57
N VAL A 104 -1.62 8.29 -13.60
CA VAL A 104 -2.08 7.80 -12.29
C VAL A 104 -3.29 6.90 -12.44
N TRP A 105 -4.24 7.28 -13.30
CA TRP A 105 -5.41 6.47 -13.62
C TRP A 105 -5.04 5.13 -14.26
N SER A 106 -4.21 5.16 -15.30
CA SER A 106 -3.75 3.94 -15.98
C SER A 106 -2.93 3.03 -15.06
N PHE A 107 -2.10 3.62 -14.22
CA PHE A 107 -1.30 2.88 -13.24
C PHE A 107 -2.18 2.22 -12.16
N LEU A 108 -3.25 2.88 -11.73
CA LEU A 108 -4.23 2.25 -10.85
C LEU A 108 -4.90 1.04 -11.53
N GLY A 109 -5.32 1.17 -12.80
CA GLY A 109 -5.87 0.04 -13.57
C GLY A 109 -4.90 -1.14 -13.66
N LEU A 110 -3.60 -0.86 -13.82
CA LEU A 110 -2.54 -1.86 -13.77
C LEU A 110 -2.51 -2.57 -12.40
N LEU A 111 -2.57 -1.84 -11.30
CA LEU A 111 -2.58 -2.43 -9.95
C LEU A 111 -3.84 -3.27 -9.69
N VAL A 112 -5.00 -2.83 -10.19
CA VAL A 112 -6.24 -3.62 -10.11
C VAL A 112 -6.09 -4.93 -10.90
N GLY A 113 -5.56 -4.89 -12.12
CA GLY A 113 -5.29 -6.08 -12.93
C GLY A 113 -4.32 -7.05 -12.24
N LEU A 114 -3.24 -6.54 -11.62
CA LEU A 114 -2.31 -7.35 -10.85
C LEU A 114 -2.97 -7.97 -9.61
N ALA A 115 -3.79 -7.22 -8.88
CA ALA A 115 -4.51 -7.72 -7.72
C ALA A 115 -5.47 -8.85 -8.09
N THR A 116 -6.17 -8.71 -9.21
CA THR A 116 -7.05 -9.75 -9.77
C THR A 116 -6.24 -10.99 -10.16
N SER A 117 -5.13 -10.82 -10.87
CA SER A 117 -4.24 -11.92 -11.28
C SER A 117 -3.65 -12.68 -10.10
N LEU A 118 -3.38 -12.00 -8.98
CA LEU A 118 -2.92 -12.60 -7.73
C LEU A 118 -4.05 -13.21 -6.89
N GLY A 119 -5.32 -13.11 -7.35
CA GLY A 119 -6.48 -13.64 -6.65
C GLY A 119 -6.84 -12.90 -5.35
N LEU A 120 -6.51 -11.60 -5.24
CA LEU A 120 -6.88 -10.81 -4.07
C LEU A 120 -8.38 -10.50 -4.01
N VAL A 121 -9.07 -10.65 -5.13
CA VAL A 121 -10.53 -10.49 -5.26
C VAL A 121 -11.33 -11.54 -4.48
N PHE A 122 -10.68 -12.64 -4.08
CA PHE A 122 -11.32 -13.74 -3.36
C PHE A 122 -10.97 -13.74 -1.88
N GLU A 123 -11.96 -14.11 -1.03
CA GLU A 123 -11.71 -14.27 0.40
C GLU A 123 -10.66 -15.35 0.67
N CYS A 124 -9.56 -14.96 1.32
CA CYS A 124 -8.41 -15.84 1.55
C CYS A 124 -8.42 -16.52 2.92
N ARG A 125 -9.39 -16.21 3.82
CA ARG A 125 -9.47 -16.82 5.16
C ARG A 125 -9.56 -18.36 5.13
N PRO A 126 -10.38 -18.99 4.25
CA PRO A 126 -10.44 -20.44 4.15
C PRO A 126 -9.24 -21.08 3.47
N MET A 127 -8.37 -20.31 2.81
CA MET A 127 -7.22 -20.84 2.10
C MET A 127 -6.15 -21.36 3.07
N GLY A 128 -5.36 -22.35 2.67
CA GLY A 128 -4.25 -22.92 3.45
C GLY A 128 -3.01 -22.03 3.57
N LEU A 129 -3.16 -20.70 3.47
CA LEU A 129 -2.07 -19.73 3.52
C LEU A 129 -1.67 -19.40 4.97
N PRO A 130 -0.41 -18.98 5.19
CA PRO A 130 0.02 -18.47 6.50
C PRO A 130 -0.81 -17.26 6.95
N ALA A 131 -1.01 -17.12 8.26
CA ALA A 131 -1.85 -16.04 8.81
C ALA A 131 -1.37 -14.63 8.44
N TRP A 132 -0.05 -14.40 8.38
CA TRP A 132 0.50 -13.11 7.97
C TRP A 132 0.18 -12.76 6.52
N GLU A 133 0.19 -13.76 5.63
CA GLU A 133 -0.12 -13.55 4.22
C GLU A 133 -1.60 -13.30 4.00
N LYS A 134 -2.50 -14.04 4.68
CA LYS A 134 -3.95 -13.77 4.65
C LYS A 134 -4.25 -12.33 5.04
N ARG A 135 -3.69 -11.86 6.17
CA ARG A 135 -3.84 -10.47 6.63
C ARG A 135 -3.29 -9.46 5.62
N LEU A 136 -2.14 -9.74 5.01
CA LEU A 136 -1.55 -8.87 4.00
C LEU A 136 -2.42 -8.77 2.75
N ARG A 137 -2.89 -9.91 2.22
CA ARG A 137 -3.77 -9.98 1.04
C ARG A 137 -5.04 -9.16 1.23
N ARG A 138 -5.73 -9.32 2.35
CA ARG A 138 -6.97 -8.59 2.69
C ARG A 138 -6.72 -7.09 2.78
N ARG A 139 -5.65 -6.67 3.47
CA ARG A 139 -5.28 -5.24 3.56
C ARG A 139 -4.89 -4.63 2.21
N LEU A 140 -4.18 -5.38 1.37
CA LEU A 140 -3.83 -4.92 0.02
C LEU A 140 -5.07 -4.79 -0.85
N TRP A 141 -5.99 -5.76 -0.80
CA TRP A 141 -7.26 -5.66 -1.52
C TRP A 141 -8.02 -4.39 -1.14
N TRP A 142 -8.27 -4.19 0.15
CA TRP A 142 -9.01 -3.01 0.62
C TRP A 142 -8.29 -1.69 0.34
N ALA A 143 -6.96 -1.67 0.29
CA ALA A 143 -6.21 -0.49 -0.12
C ALA A 143 -6.44 -0.17 -1.60
N ILE A 144 -6.36 -1.17 -2.49
CA ILE A 144 -6.60 -0.98 -3.93
C ILE A 144 -8.05 -0.61 -4.20
N TYR A 145 -9.01 -1.27 -3.53
CA TYR A 145 -10.42 -0.94 -3.61
C TYR A 145 -10.69 0.51 -3.22
N SER A 146 -10.13 0.96 -2.10
CA SER A 146 -10.28 2.35 -1.66
C SER A 146 -9.70 3.34 -2.68
N GLU A 147 -8.50 3.06 -3.22
CA GLU A 147 -7.90 3.91 -4.26
C GLU A 147 -8.79 4.00 -5.51
N ASP A 148 -9.35 2.87 -5.96
CA ASP A 148 -10.24 2.82 -7.11
C ASP A 148 -11.49 3.66 -6.87
N LYS A 149 -12.18 3.47 -5.75
CA LYS A 149 -13.43 4.17 -5.47
C LYS A 149 -13.25 5.66 -5.28
N TRP A 150 -12.26 6.08 -4.48
CA TRP A 150 -12.03 7.51 -4.24
C TRP A 150 -11.54 8.24 -5.49
N ARG A 151 -10.65 7.63 -6.28
CA ARG A 151 -10.19 8.28 -7.52
C ARG A 151 -11.27 8.33 -8.59
N SER A 152 -12.05 7.27 -8.76
CA SER A 152 -13.18 7.28 -9.69
C SER A 152 -14.20 8.37 -9.34
N LEU A 153 -14.56 8.48 -8.05
CA LEU A 153 -15.49 9.51 -7.56
C LEU A 153 -14.93 10.93 -7.78
N LEU A 154 -13.67 11.17 -7.39
CA LEU A 154 -13.05 12.50 -7.49
C LEU A 154 -12.80 12.93 -8.94
N MET A 155 -12.57 11.99 -9.84
CA MET A 155 -12.26 12.26 -11.25
C MET A 155 -13.49 12.14 -12.15
N GLY A 156 -14.66 11.77 -11.61
CA GLY A 156 -15.88 11.54 -12.39
C GLY A 156 -15.72 10.42 -13.42
N ARG A 157 -14.98 9.38 -13.09
CA ARG A 157 -14.70 8.22 -13.97
C ARG A 157 -15.38 6.97 -13.46
N PRO A 158 -15.76 6.01 -14.33
CA PRO A 158 -16.25 4.72 -13.89
C PRO A 158 -15.14 3.95 -13.16
N PRO A 159 -15.43 3.31 -12.01
CA PRO A 159 -14.44 2.52 -11.29
C PRO A 159 -13.99 1.29 -12.10
N TYR A 160 -12.77 0.83 -11.87
CA TYR A 160 -12.26 -0.43 -12.45
C TYR A 160 -12.86 -1.65 -11.77
N ILE A 161 -13.11 -1.60 -10.47
CA ILE A 161 -13.62 -2.71 -9.66
C ILE A 161 -15.15 -2.61 -9.60
N ARG A 162 -15.85 -3.68 -10.03
CA ARG A 162 -17.31 -3.77 -9.96
C ARG A 162 -17.73 -4.55 -8.74
N LEU A 163 -18.93 -4.26 -8.21
CA LEU A 163 -19.45 -4.87 -6.97
C LEU A 163 -19.61 -6.39 -7.04
N ASP A 164 -19.93 -6.91 -8.21
CA ASP A 164 -20.22 -8.33 -8.45
C ASP A 164 -18.98 -9.19 -8.79
N GLU A 165 -17.79 -8.58 -8.81
CA GLU A 165 -16.56 -9.24 -9.28
C GLU A 165 -15.63 -9.68 -8.14
N TRP A 166 -16.01 -9.50 -6.88
CA TRP A 166 -15.14 -9.81 -5.74
C TRP A 166 -15.93 -10.33 -4.52
N ASP A 167 -15.25 -11.09 -3.66
CA ASP A 167 -15.79 -11.71 -2.44
C ASP A 167 -14.77 -11.63 -1.30
N VAL A 168 -14.53 -10.43 -0.79
CA VAL A 168 -13.62 -10.22 0.35
C VAL A 168 -14.39 -9.55 1.48
N THR A 169 -14.49 -10.22 2.62
CA THR A 169 -15.18 -9.69 3.79
C THR A 169 -14.50 -8.45 4.36
N ASP A 170 -15.22 -7.64 5.12
CA ASP A 170 -14.70 -6.42 5.74
C ASP A 170 -13.48 -6.70 6.62
N LEU A 171 -12.60 -5.70 6.73
CA LEU A 171 -11.47 -5.77 7.65
C LEU A 171 -11.94 -5.76 9.10
N ASP A 172 -11.32 -6.59 9.90
CA ASP A 172 -11.53 -6.65 11.35
C ASP A 172 -10.20 -6.47 12.11
N ASP A 173 -10.25 -6.46 13.45
CA ASP A 173 -9.09 -6.24 14.29
C ASP A 173 -7.99 -7.30 14.08
N GLN A 174 -8.38 -8.53 13.70
CA GLN A 174 -7.42 -9.61 13.45
C GLN A 174 -6.54 -9.35 12.22
N ASP A 175 -7.01 -8.54 11.26
CA ASP A 175 -6.22 -8.15 10.10
C ASP A 175 -5.06 -7.21 10.45
N PHE A 176 -5.09 -6.62 11.66
CA PHE A 176 -4.09 -5.68 12.16
C PHE A 176 -3.32 -6.20 13.37
N VAL A 177 -3.61 -7.40 13.87
CA VAL A 177 -2.84 -8.02 14.94
C VAL A 177 -1.40 -8.20 14.45
N LEU A 178 -0.57 -7.26 14.84
CA LEU A 178 0.86 -7.42 14.95
C LEU A 178 1.09 -8.24 16.21
N ASP A 179 2.14 -9.06 16.25
CA ASP A 179 2.47 -9.82 17.45
C ASP A 179 2.19 -9.00 18.70
N GLN A 180 1.37 -9.54 19.61
CA GLN A 180 0.74 -8.84 20.74
C GLN A 180 1.69 -8.02 21.63
N ALA A 181 3.00 -8.22 21.47
CA ALA A 181 4.06 -7.50 22.17
C ALA A 181 4.39 -6.09 21.59
N LEU A 182 3.82 -5.70 20.43
CA LEU A 182 4.09 -4.42 19.76
C LEU A 182 2.84 -3.53 19.66
N LEU A 183 1.88 -3.65 20.57
CA LEU A 183 0.72 -2.77 20.67
C LEU A 183 1.16 -1.34 21.02
N ASP A 184 1.79 -0.69 20.05
CA ASP A 184 1.89 0.76 20.01
C ASP A 184 0.48 1.30 19.73
N ASN A 185 -0.02 2.17 20.61
CA ASN A 185 -1.33 2.79 20.45
C ASN A 185 -1.50 3.44 19.08
N GLN A 186 -0.42 3.95 18.48
CA GLN A 186 -0.44 4.53 17.14
C GLN A 186 -0.70 3.49 16.04
N ALA A 187 -0.11 2.31 16.12
CA ALA A 187 -0.34 1.25 15.14
C ALA A 187 -1.77 0.72 15.21
N GLN A 188 -2.34 0.63 16.41
CA GLN A 188 -3.73 0.23 16.62
C GLN A 188 -4.69 1.29 16.06
N GLN A 189 -4.44 2.57 16.31
CA GLN A 189 -5.23 3.67 15.75
C GLN A 189 -5.15 3.70 14.21
N ALA A 190 -3.97 3.49 13.63
CA ALA A 190 -3.81 3.43 12.18
C ALA A 190 -4.62 2.27 11.56
N GLY A 191 -4.67 1.10 12.22
CA GLY A 191 -5.50 -0.02 11.82
C GLY A 191 -6.99 0.33 11.81
N LEU A 192 -7.45 0.96 12.90
CA LEU A 192 -8.85 1.40 13.05
C LEU A 192 -9.22 2.47 11.99
N HIS A 193 -8.34 3.43 11.74
CA HIS A 193 -8.57 4.42 10.69
C HIS A 193 -8.69 3.77 9.31
N PHE A 194 -7.89 2.75 9.02
CA PHE A 194 -7.97 2.05 7.74
C PHE A 194 -9.25 1.21 7.62
N GLN A 195 -9.74 0.59 8.70
CA GLN A 195 -11.05 -0.06 8.71
C GLN A 195 -12.17 0.94 8.40
N HIS A 196 -12.15 2.13 9.02
CA HIS A 196 -13.13 3.16 8.73
C HIS A 196 -13.04 3.65 7.29
N LEU A 197 -11.83 3.84 6.75
CA LEU A 197 -11.63 4.22 5.36
C LEU A 197 -12.21 3.17 4.40
N SER A 198 -11.99 1.89 4.66
CA SER A 198 -12.53 0.82 3.80
C SER A 198 -14.06 0.80 3.80
N ARG A 199 -14.70 1.01 4.96
CA ARG A 199 -16.17 1.14 5.07
C ARG A 199 -16.70 2.38 4.35
N LEU A 200 -16.02 3.53 4.50
CA LEU A 200 -16.38 4.75 3.78
C LEU A 200 -16.24 4.57 2.26
N SER A 201 -15.23 3.82 1.80
CA SER A 201 -15.04 3.53 0.38
C SER A 201 -16.20 2.71 -0.19
N ARG A 202 -16.80 1.80 0.59
CA ARG A 202 -18.02 1.07 0.20
C ARG A 202 -19.22 2.00 0.08
N ILE A 203 -19.41 2.88 1.07
CA ILE A 203 -20.50 3.85 1.03
C ILE A 203 -20.35 4.79 -0.18
N ALA A 204 -19.11 5.23 -0.47
CA ALA A 204 -18.83 6.08 -1.64
C ALA A 204 -19.15 5.35 -2.96
N ASP A 205 -18.85 4.05 -3.06
CA ASP A 205 -19.16 3.22 -4.22
C ASP A 205 -20.68 3.06 -4.39
N GLU A 206 -21.41 2.73 -3.32
CA GLU A 206 -22.88 2.62 -3.33
C GLU A 206 -23.54 3.95 -3.74
N ALA A 207 -23.05 5.08 -3.20
CA ALA A 207 -23.54 6.40 -3.58
C ALA A 207 -23.26 6.72 -5.05
N GLN A 208 -22.08 6.40 -5.56
CA GLN A 208 -21.73 6.63 -6.96
C GLN A 208 -22.61 5.82 -7.92
N GLN A 209 -22.91 4.57 -7.57
CA GLN A 209 -23.77 3.70 -8.38
C GLN A 209 -25.23 4.14 -8.37
N SER A 210 -25.69 4.78 -7.29
CA SER A 210 -27.07 5.31 -7.21
C SER A 210 -27.25 6.60 -8.03
N LEU A 211 -26.16 7.23 -8.46
CA LEU A 211 -26.16 8.48 -9.24
C LEU A 211 -25.96 8.23 -10.75
N LEU A 212 -25.57 7.01 -11.14
CA LEU A 212 -25.40 6.59 -12.53
C LEU A 212 -26.59 5.78 -13.04
#